data_46338eafad41fac14a2b92d189fcf50e
#
_entry.id   46338eafad41fac14a2b92d189fcf50e
#
_cell.length_a   1.000
_cell.length_b   1.000
_cell.length_c   1.000
_cell.angle_alpha   90.00
_cell.angle_beta   90.00
_cell.angle_gamma   90.00
#
_symmetry.space_group_name_H-M   'P 1'
#
loop_
_entity.id
_entity.type
_entity.pdbx_description
1 polymer ?
#
loop_
_entity_poly.entity_id
_entity_poly.type
_entity_poly.pdbx_seq_one_letter_code
_entity_poly.pdbx_strand_id
1 'polypeptide(L)'
;MLNKTIPVGVDGSSATITSYVFAPTEDAYALKPLPAVVIVPGGGYDHVSPREGEPVALRLLAMGYQAFVLNYSVAPAVYPLALQELARAVDTIRGHAAEFCVDPDRITVMGFSAGGHLVGLLGALWNQPWLAESIAASPESIRPDALCLGYPVVSSGAYAHRGSFERLTGADDALAQKLSIENMVSEGFPRTFLWHTAEDASVPVQNSLLLAQALADHGIGFSLHVFPHGKHGASLATAQTAFKGCAEHIQPQAQGWPEQFAAWERDGR
;
A
#
# COMPACT_ATOMS: atom_id res chain seq x y z
N MET A 1 -14.20 17.46 -7.68
CA MET A 1 -13.13 16.48 -7.51
C MET A 1 -11.98 16.87 -8.42
N LEU A 2 -10.74 16.93 -7.90
CA LEU A 2 -9.53 17.02 -8.71
C LEU A 2 -9.07 15.61 -9.04
N ASN A 3 -9.02 15.29 -10.33
CA ASN A 3 -8.48 14.05 -10.85
C ASN A 3 -7.37 14.40 -11.83
N LYS A 4 -6.13 14.23 -11.41
CA LYS A 4 -4.93 14.55 -12.19
C LYS A 4 -4.01 13.34 -12.19
N THR A 5 -3.33 13.11 -13.30
CA THR A 5 -2.21 12.19 -13.37
C THR A 5 -0.91 12.99 -13.23
N ILE A 6 -0.10 12.63 -12.23
CA ILE A 6 1.11 13.34 -11.83
C ILE A 6 2.29 12.39 -12.01
N PRO A 7 3.34 12.78 -12.74
CA PRO A 7 4.53 11.94 -12.90
C PRO A 7 5.29 11.82 -11.58
N VAL A 8 5.68 10.59 -11.25
CA VAL A 8 6.55 10.26 -10.09
C VAL A 8 7.67 9.31 -10.48
N GLY A 9 7.95 9.21 -11.77
CA GLY A 9 9.02 8.36 -12.31
C GLY A 9 10.39 8.75 -11.79
N VAL A 10 11.27 7.76 -11.68
CA VAL A 10 12.67 7.87 -11.29
C VAL A 10 13.52 7.28 -12.43
N ASP A 11 14.67 7.88 -12.70
CA ASP A 11 15.60 7.43 -13.76
C ASP A 11 14.95 7.25 -15.14
N GLY A 12 14.01 8.13 -15.49
CA GLY A 12 13.31 8.11 -16.77
C GLY A 12 12.15 7.12 -16.85
N SER A 13 11.75 6.48 -15.75
CA SER A 13 10.56 5.63 -15.71
C SER A 13 9.27 6.44 -15.90
N SER A 14 8.19 5.76 -16.26
CA SER A 14 6.88 6.37 -16.54
C SER A 14 5.88 6.26 -15.38
N ALA A 15 6.35 6.00 -14.15
CA ALA A 15 5.46 5.88 -13.00
C ALA A 15 4.65 7.17 -12.75
N THR A 16 3.41 6.99 -12.34
CA THR A 16 2.46 8.10 -12.09
C THR A 16 1.61 7.85 -10.88
N ILE A 17 1.14 8.93 -10.24
CA ILE A 17 0.01 8.86 -9.31
C ILE A 17 -1.22 9.52 -9.95
N THR A 18 -2.38 8.92 -9.77
CA THR A 18 -3.67 9.51 -10.14
C THR A 18 -4.38 9.98 -8.87
N SER A 19 -4.67 11.27 -8.78
CA SER A 19 -5.34 11.86 -7.62
C SER A 19 -6.87 11.72 -7.72
N TYR A 20 -7.50 11.37 -6.60
CA TYR A 20 -8.94 11.38 -6.35
C TYR A 20 -9.15 12.23 -5.10
N VAL A 21 -9.29 13.55 -5.28
CA VAL A 21 -9.29 14.48 -4.15
C VAL A 21 -10.49 15.44 -4.21
N PHE A 22 -11.03 15.79 -3.04
CA PHE A 22 -11.97 16.88 -2.91
C PHE A 22 -11.25 18.20 -3.16
N ALA A 23 -11.76 18.99 -4.11
CA ALA A 23 -11.29 20.35 -4.28
C ALA A 23 -12.00 21.28 -3.30
N PRO A 24 -11.28 22.15 -2.58
CA PRO A 24 -11.92 23.25 -1.86
C PRO A 24 -12.72 24.10 -2.84
N THR A 25 -13.92 24.51 -2.47
CA THR A 25 -14.71 25.50 -3.22
C THR A 25 -14.87 26.73 -2.36
N GLU A 26 -14.87 27.94 -2.96
CA GLU A 26 -14.96 29.21 -2.23
C GLU A 26 -16.23 29.32 -1.37
N ASP A 27 -17.30 28.65 -1.79
CA ASP A 27 -18.62 28.64 -1.12
C ASP A 27 -18.83 27.47 -0.15
N ALA A 28 -17.89 26.51 -0.12
CA ALA A 28 -17.99 25.38 0.78
C ALA A 28 -17.39 25.71 2.15
N TYR A 29 -17.89 25.03 3.17
CA TYR A 29 -17.29 24.99 4.49
C TYR A 29 -15.77 24.96 4.37
N ALA A 30 -15.07 25.70 5.27
CA ALA A 30 -13.62 25.63 5.34
C ALA A 30 -13.18 24.16 5.41
N LEU A 31 -12.78 23.62 4.29
CA LEU A 31 -12.35 22.23 4.22
C LEU A 31 -11.05 22.16 5.02
N LYS A 32 -11.11 21.48 6.16
CA LYS A 32 -9.89 21.18 6.90
C LYS A 32 -9.06 20.18 6.10
N PRO A 33 -7.72 20.21 6.19
CA PRO A 33 -6.89 19.18 5.60
C PRO A 33 -7.38 17.78 6.01
N LEU A 34 -7.52 16.90 5.02
CA LEU A 34 -8.01 15.54 5.20
C LEU A 34 -6.85 14.54 5.22
N PRO A 35 -6.98 13.39 5.89
CA PRO A 35 -6.00 12.33 5.78
C PRO A 35 -5.88 11.87 4.32
N ALA A 36 -4.69 11.44 3.93
CA ALA A 36 -4.44 10.90 2.61
C ALA A 36 -4.17 9.40 2.63
N VAL A 37 -4.54 8.72 1.55
CA VAL A 37 -4.18 7.32 1.32
C VAL A 37 -3.52 7.18 -0.04
N VAL A 38 -2.27 6.70 -0.05
CA VAL A 38 -1.55 6.31 -1.26
C VAL A 38 -1.79 4.83 -1.51
N ILE A 39 -2.53 4.52 -2.56
CA ILE A 39 -2.95 3.16 -2.89
C ILE A 39 -1.95 2.55 -3.87
N VAL A 40 -1.42 1.40 -3.52
CA VAL A 40 -0.43 0.62 -4.26
C VAL A 40 -1.06 -0.73 -4.63
N PRO A 41 -1.66 -0.85 -5.83
CA PRO A 41 -2.30 -2.09 -6.25
C PRO A 41 -1.33 -3.25 -6.36
N GLY A 42 -1.83 -4.48 -6.26
CA GLY A 42 -1.06 -5.69 -6.51
C GLY A 42 -0.86 -5.99 -7.99
N GLY A 43 -0.56 -7.24 -8.29
CA GLY A 43 -0.30 -7.73 -9.64
C GLY A 43 1.01 -8.50 -9.77
N GLY A 44 1.59 -8.97 -8.65
CA GLY A 44 2.75 -9.86 -8.63
C GLY A 44 4.03 -9.25 -9.21
N TYR A 45 4.17 -7.93 -9.26
CA TYR A 45 5.22 -7.19 -9.99
C TYR A 45 5.26 -7.49 -11.50
N ASP A 46 4.17 -8.01 -12.06
CA ASP A 46 3.97 -8.30 -13.47
C ASP A 46 3.12 -7.24 -14.17
N HIS A 47 2.12 -6.78 -13.45
CA HIS A 47 1.21 -5.71 -13.84
C HIS A 47 0.71 -4.95 -12.60
N VAL A 48 0.00 -3.84 -12.82
CA VAL A 48 -0.70 -3.11 -11.76
C VAL A 48 -2.20 -3.41 -11.87
N SER A 49 -2.79 -3.96 -10.80
CA SER A 49 -4.18 -4.42 -10.78
C SER A 49 -5.18 -3.26 -10.75
N PRO A 50 -5.97 -2.99 -11.80
CA PRO A 50 -6.90 -1.87 -11.78
C PRO A 50 -8.03 -2.04 -10.77
N ARG A 51 -8.36 -3.27 -10.37
CA ARG A 51 -9.41 -3.57 -9.39
C ARG A 51 -9.08 -3.12 -7.96
N GLU A 52 -7.80 -2.98 -7.66
CA GLU A 52 -7.25 -2.55 -6.38
C GLU A 52 -6.85 -1.06 -6.38
N GLY A 53 -7.09 -0.36 -7.48
CA GLY A 53 -6.80 1.06 -7.67
C GLY A 53 -8.03 1.94 -7.50
N GLU A 54 -8.61 2.38 -8.64
CA GLU A 54 -9.72 3.33 -8.66
C GLU A 54 -10.92 2.95 -7.78
N PRO A 55 -11.44 1.70 -7.77
CA PRO A 55 -12.58 1.37 -6.92
C PRO A 55 -12.30 1.60 -5.43
N VAL A 56 -11.07 1.29 -4.99
CA VAL A 56 -10.63 1.52 -3.60
C VAL A 56 -10.50 3.02 -3.34
N ALA A 57 -9.92 3.78 -4.27
CA ALA A 57 -9.79 5.23 -4.15
C ALA A 57 -11.15 5.92 -3.99
N LEU A 58 -12.13 5.56 -4.81
CA LEU A 58 -13.49 6.09 -4.73
C LEU A 58 -14.19 5.74 -3.41
N ARG A 59 -13.97 4.51 -2.90
CA ARG A 59 -14.51 4.10 -1.60
C ARG A 59 -13.92 4.94 -0.47
N LEU A 60 -12.61 5.15 -0.45
CA LEU A 60 -11.93 5.93 0.58
C LEU A 60 -12.26 7.43 0.47
N LEU A 61 -12.37 7.95 -0.76
CA LEU A 61 -12.83 9.33 -0.98
C LEU A 61 -14.20 9.56 -0.35
N ALA A 62 -15.15 8.64 -0.53
CA ALA A 62 -16.48 8.72 0.08
C ALA A 62 -16.44 8.63 1.62
N MET A 63 -15.35 8.14 2.20
CA MET A 63 -15.13 8.04 3.65
C MET A 63 -14.35 9.22 4.23
N GLY A 64 -14.00 10.23 3.39
CA GLY A 64 -13.34 11.46 3.82
C GLY A 64 -11.80 11.43 3.76
N TYR A 65 -11.23 10.57 2.91
CA TYR A 65 -9.80 10.54 2.63
C TYR A 65 -9.52 11.19 1.27
N GLN A 66 -8.39 11.87 1.14
CA GLN A 66 -7.80 12.18 -0.15
C GLN A 66 -7.07 10.94 -0.66
N ALA A 67 -7.42 10.42 -1.84
CA ALA A 67 -6.88 9.17 -2.34
C ALA A 67 -6.01 9.36 -3.58
N PHE A 68 -4.93 8.60 -3.65
CA PHE A 68 -3.96 8.64 -4.76
C PHE A 68 -3.63 7.20 -5.16
N VAL A 69 -3.73 6.88 -6.44
CA VAL A 69 -3.41 5.55 -6.96
C VAL A 69 -2.07 5.58 -7.66
N LEU A 70 -1.12 4.77 -7.20
CA LEU A 70 0.20 4.64 -7.82
C LEU A 70 0.16 3.61 -8.95
N ASN A 71 0.63 4.01 -10.12
CA ASN A 71 0.98 3.13 -11.22
C ASN A 71 2.52 3.06 -11.31
N TYR A 72 3.09 2.05 -10.67
CA TYR A 72 4.52 1.85 -10.50
C TYR A 72 5.10 0.92 -11.56
N SER A 73 6.42 0.96 -11.74
CA SER A 73 7.16 0.10 -12.65
C SER A 73 7.12 -1.36 -12.20
N VAL A 74 6.80 -2.24 -13.13
CA VAL A 74 6.77 -3.70 -12.96
C VAL A 74 7.80 -4.36 -13.87
N ALA A 75 7.95 -5.68 -13.81
CA ALA A 75 8.88 -6.40 -14.68
C ALA A 75 8.78 -5.93 -16.15
N PRO A 76 9.92 -5.75 -16.85
CA PRO A 76 11.29 -6.18 -16.49
C PRO A 76 12.03 -5.26 -15.50
N ALA A 77 11.41 -4.21 -15.00
CA ALA A 77 12.04 -3.39 -13.95
C ALA A 77 12.20 -4.21 -12.66
N VAL A 78 13.31 -3.99 -11.97
CA VAL A 78 13.67 -4.72 -10.74
C VAL A 78 13.88 -3.74 -9.58
N TYR A 79 13.99 -4.29 -8.37
CA TYR A 79 14.38 -3.53 -7.19
C TYR A 79 15.67 -2.72 -7.45
N PRO A 80 15.74 -1.45 -7.02
CA PRO A 80 14.80 -0.76 -6.12
C PRO A 80 13.81 0.18 -6.82
N LEU A 81 13.65 0.16 -8.15
CA LEU A 81 12.95 1.19 -8.91
C LEU A 81 11.53 1.48 -8.40
N ALA A 82 10.69 0.45 -8.25
CA ALA A 82 9.31 0.64 -7.77
C ALA A 82 9.25 1.24 -6.35
N LEU A 83 10.24 0.90 -5.49
CA LEU A 83 10.34 1.48 -4.14
C LEU A 83 10.69 2.96 -4.18
N GLN A 84 11.59 3.37 -5.05
CA GLN A 84 11.95 4.76 -5.28
C GLN A 84 10.76 5.57 -5.82
N GLU A 85 9.98 4.99 -6.73
CA GLU A 85 8.77 5.61 -7.28
C GLU A 85 7.69 5.79 -6.20
N LEU A 86 7.51 4.80 -5.33
CA LEU A 86 6.59 4.90 -4.19
C LEU A 86 7.05 5.98 -3.19
N ALA A 87 8.34 6.02 -2.87
CA ALA A 87 8.92 7.05 -2.02
C ALA A 87 8.70 8.46 -2.61
N ARG A 88 8.94 8.63 -3.91
CA ARG A 88 8.66 9.88 -4.64
C ARG A 88 7.18 10.25 -4.64
N ALA A 89 6.28 9.27 -4.73
CA ALA A 89 4.85 9.52 -4.66
C ALA A 89 4.46 10.11 -3.29
N VAL A 90 4.97 9.56 -2.19
CA VAL A 90 4.72 10.07 -0.83
C VAL A 90 5.31 11.48 -0.67
N ASP A 91 6.56 11.70 -1.10
CA ASP A 91 7.23 13.01 -1.09
C ASP A 91 6.41 14.05 -1.88
N THR A 92 5.97 13.71 -3.08
CA THR A 92 5.14 14.58 -3.94
C THR A 92 3.84 14.98 -3.26
N ILE A 93 3.12 14.02 -2.66
CA ILE A 93 1.84 14.29 -1.99
C ILE A 93 2.07 15.17 -0.76
N ARG A 94 3.07 14.90 0.06
CA ARG A 94 3.41 15.69 1.25
C ARG A 94 3.86 17.09 0.87
N GLY A 95 4.69 17.23 -0.15
CA GLY A 95 5.17 18.52 -0.66
C GLY A 95 4.06 19.40 -1.27
N HIS A 96 2.97 18.80 -1.77
CA HIS A 96 1.81 19.49 -2.34
C HIS A 96 0.57 19.40 -1.44
N ALA A 97 0.74 19.16 -0.14
CA ALA A 97 -0.35 18.94 0.81
C ALA A 97 -1.41 20.05 0.78
N ALA A 98 -1.00 21.31 0.67
CA ALA A 98 -1.92 22.44 0.58
C ALA A 98 -2.78 22.42 -0.71
N GLU A 99 -2.18 22.06 -1.86
CA GLU A 99 -2.89 21.97 -3.15
C GLU A 99 -3.96 20.85 -3.11
N PHE A 100 -3.63 19.72 -2.49
CA PHE A 100 -4.51 18.56 -2.40
C PHE A 100 -5.41 18.60 -1.15
N CYS A 101 -5.35 19.64 -0.32
CA CYS A 101 -6.05 19.70 0.96
C CYS A 101 -5.80 18.46 1.83
N VAL A 102 -4.53 18.02 1.89
CA VAL A 102 -4.04 16.87 2.65
C VAL A 102 -3.45 17.33 3.98
N ASP A 103 -3.69 16.58 5.04
CA ASP A 103 -2.94 16.68 6.28
C ASP A 103 -1.58 15.97 6.12
N PRO A 104 -0.46 16.70 6.10
CA PRO A 104 0.87 16.13 5.80
C PRO A 104 1.36 15.15 6.86
N ASP A 105 0.75 15.15 8.05
CA ASP A 105 1.09 14.26 9.16
C ASP A 105 0.16 13.03 9.23
N ARG A 106 -0.72 12.85 8.21
CA ARG A 106 -1.68 11.75 8.14
C ARG A 106 -1.72 11.14 6.72
N ILE A 107 -0.58 10.66 6.26
CA ILE A 107 -0.43 9.96 4.97
C ILE A 107 -0.26 8.46 5.23
N THR A 108 -1.33 7.70 5.03
CA THR A 108 -1.29 6.24 5.05
C THR A 108 -0.87 5.71 3.68
N VAL A 109 0.04 4.75 3.65
CA VAL A 109 0.36 4.01 2.43
C VAL A 109 -0.33 2.66 2.50
N MET A 110 -1.18 2.38 1.49
CA MET A 110 -2.03 1.19 1.43
C MET A 110 -1.62 0.32 0.27
N GLY A 111 -1.41 -0.97 0.51
CA GLY A 111 -1.02 -1.89 -0.56
C GLY A 111 -1.72 -3.24 -0.52
N PHE A 112 -1.86 -3.84 -1.68
CA PHE A 112 -2.50 -5.14 -1.86
C PHE A 112 -1.54 -6.15 -2.48
N SER A 113 -1.48 -7.39 -1.96
CA SER A 113 -0.67 -8.45 -2.55
C SER A 113 0.81 -8.03 -2.72
N ALA A 114 1.35 -8.04 -3.93
CA ALA A 114 2.70 -7.53 -4.23
C ALA A 114 2.83 -6.01 -3.96
N GLY A 115 1.75 -5.22 -4.14
CA GLY A 115 1.70 -3.82 -3.72
C GLY A 115 1.80 -3.69 -2.20
N GLY A 116 1.25 -4.64 -1.44
CA GLY A 116 1.43 -4.73 0.01
C GLY A 116 2.89 -5.00 0.40
N HIS A 117 3.60 -5.82 -0.37
CA HIS A 117 5.04 -6.01 -0.22
C HIS A 117 5.80 -4.71 -0.44
N LEU A 118 5.51 -4.00 -1.53
CA LEU A 118 6.16 -2.73 -1.86
C LEU A 118 5.94 -1.68 -0.76
N VAL A 119 4.73 -1.62 -0.19
CA VAL A 119 4.40 -0.76 0.95
C VAL A 119 5.17 -1.17 2.20
N GLY A 120 5.27 -2.45 2.49
CA GLY A 120 6.06 -2.97 3.60
C GLY A 120 7.56 -2.65 3.47
N LEU A 121 8.10 -2.71 2.24
CA LEU A 121 9.48 -2.29 1.98
C LEU A 121 9.68 -0.80 2.27
N LEU A 122 8.74 0.07 1.88
CA LEU A 122 8.83 1.48 2.24
C LEU A 122 8.75 1.66 3.76
N GLY A 123 7.86 0.93 4.43
CA GLY A 123 7.77 0.95 5.91
C GLY A 123 9.07 0.57 6.61
N ALA A 124 9.82 -0.37 6.04
CA ALA A 124 11.10 -0.82 6.59
C ALA A 124 12.29 0.10 6.23
N LEU A 125 12.23 0.81 5.11
CA LEU A 125 13.38 1.48 4.51
C LEU A 125 13.28 3.01 4.41
N TRP A 126 12.15 3.62 4.80
CA TRP A 126 11.95 5.06 4.68
C TRP A 126 13.03 5.89 5.37
N ASN A 127 13.56 5.40 6.49
CA ASN A 127 14.60 6.06 7.29
C ASN A 127 16.03 5.74 6.82
N GLN A 128 16.19 4.95 5.74
CA GLN A 128 17.51 4.67 5.17
C GLN A 128 17.93 5.82 4.25
N PRO A 129 19.07 6.49 4.53
CA PRO A 129 19.48 7.70 3.78
C PRO A 129 19.52 7.49 2.27
N TRP A 130 19.99 6.33 1.82
CA TRP A 130 20.14 6.02 0.39
C TRP A 130 18.83 6.13 -0.40
N LEU A 131 17.67 5.78 0.24
CA LEU A 131 16.38 5.82 -0.45
C LEU A 131 15.94 7.27 -0.72
N ALA A 132 15.99 8.11 0.30
CA ALA A 132 15.66 9.53 0.15
C ALA A 132 16.65 10.25 -0.79
N GLU A 133 17.96 10.00 -0.63
CA GLU A 133 19.00 10.57 -1.49
C GLU A 133 18.82 10.19 -2.96
N SER A 134 18.40 8.93 -3.25
CA SER A 134 18.18 8.46 -4.62
C SER A 134 17.10 9.22 -5.39
N ILE A 135 16.24 9.92 -4.68
CA ILE A 135 15.16 10.73 -5.26
C ILE A 135 15.27 12.23 -4.91
N ALA A 136 16.41 12.66 -4.37
CA ALA A 136 16.67 14.04 -3.91
C ALA A 136 15.62 14.56 -2.90
N ALA A 137 15.21 13.70 -1.96
CA ALA A 137 14.24 13.98 -0.90
C ALA A 137 14.87 13.85 0.50
N SER A 138 14.08 14.08 1.56
CA SER A 138 14.49 13.75 2.93
C SER A 138 13.76 12.50 3.44
N PRO A 139 14.33 11.76 4.41
CA PRO A 139 13.64 10.62 5.02
C PRO A 139 12.25 11.00 5.57
N GLU A 140 12.12 12.15 6.20
CA GLU A 140 10.86 12.62 6.79
C GLU A 140 9.80 12.87 5.72
N SER A 141 10.19 13.33 4.52
CA SER A 141 9.23 13.62 3.43
C SER A 141 8.67 12.36 2.80
N ILE A 142 9.40 11.24 2.83
CA ILE A 142 8.97 9.94 2.29
C ILE A 142 8.38 9.00 3.34
N ARG A 143 8.35 9.40 4.63
CA ARG A 143 7.88 8.57 5.74
C ARG A 143 6.37 8.30 5.64
N PRO A 144 5.93 7.03 5.66
CA PRO A 144 4.52 6.72 5.89
C PRO A 144 4.14 6.99 7.36
N ASP A 145 2.97 7.59 7.60
CA ASP A 145 2.47 7.80 8.97
C ASP A 145 1.74 6.56 9.49
N ALA A 146 1.21 5.74 8.58
CA ALA A 146 0.64 4.42 8.83
C ALA A 146 0.70 3.55 7.58
N LEU A 147 0.59 2.23 7.75
CA LEU A 147 0.45 1.28 6.66
C LEU A 147 -0.92 0.58 6.72
N CYS A 148 -1.47 0.25 5.54
CA CYS A 148 -2.63 -0.64 5.42
C CYS A 148 -2.31 -1.72 4.39
N LEU A 149 -2.30 -2.98 4.80
CA LEU A 149 -1.84 -4.10 3.98
C LEU A 149 -2.96 -5.13 3.81
N GLY A 150 -3.47 -5.26 2.59
CA GLY A 150 -4.44 -6.27 2.21
C GLY A 150 -3.75 -7.51 1.63
N TYR A 151 -3.94 -8.68 2.25
CA TYR A 151 -3.36 -9.96 1.80
C TYR A 151 -1.93 -9.83 1.23
N PRO A 152 -1.01 -9.16 1.97
CA PRO A 152 0.29 -8.79 1.44
C PRO A 152 1.17 -10.01 1.16
N VAL A 153 2.00 -9.94 0.12
CA VAL A 153 3.22 -10.73 0.06
C VAL A 153 4.17 -10.18 1.12
N VAL A 154 4.80 -11.05 1.90
CA VAL A 154 5.67 -10.67 3.02
C VAL A 154 6.98 -11.46 2.97
N SER A 155 6.89 -12.77 3.03
CA SER A 155 8.03 -13.67 3.19
C SER A 155 8.49 -14.28 1.87
N SER A 156 9.79 -14.36 1.66
CA SER A 156 10.42 -15.16 0.60
C SER A 156 10.66 -16.62 1.00
N GLY A 157 10.30 -17.00 2.24
CA GLY A 157 10.53 -18.32 2.82
C GLY A 157 9.49 -19.38 2.39
N ALA A 158 9.02 -20.19 3.34
CA ALA A 158 8.13 -21.34 3.07
C ALA A 158 6.77 -20.93 2.49
N TYR A 159 6.29 -19.73 2.76
CA TYR A 159 5.00 -19.19 2.31
C TYR A 159 5.13 -18.16 1.20
N ALA A 160 6.26 -18.17 0.49
CA ALA A 160 6.56 -17.19 -0.55
C ALA A 160 5.60 -17.26 -1.73
N HIS A 161 5.14 -16.12 -2.20
CA HIS A 161 4.66 -15.98 -3.56
C HIS A 161 5.86 -15.80 -4.50
N ARG A 162 6.48 -16.91 -4.91
CA ARG A 162 7.78 -16.95 -5.61
C ARG A 162 7.81 -16.06 -6.84
N GLY A 163 6.77 -16.07 -7.67
CA GLY A 163 6.72 -15.26 -8.87
C GLY A 163 6.81 -13.75 -8.62
N SER A 164 6.36 -13.24 -7.45
CA SER A 164 6.56 -11.84 -7.08
C SER A 164 8.03 -11.54 -6.78
N PHE A 165 8.70 -12.39 -6.02
CA PHE A 165 10.12 -12.21 -5.70
C PHE A 165 11.00 -12.35 -6.93
N GLU A 166 10.76 -13.35 -7.79
CA GLU A 166 11.49 -13.55 -9.03
C GLU A 166 11.46 -12.30 -9.93
N ARG A 167 10.26 -11.69 -10.09
CA ARG A 167 10.13 -10.46 -10.90
C ARG A 167 10.77 -9.26 -10.24
N LEU A 168 10.60 -9.10 -8.92
CA LEU A 168 11.17 -7.98 -8.19
C LEU A 168 12.70 -7.99 -8.18
N THR A 169 13.30 -9.17 -8.06
CA THR A 169 14.75 -9.32 -7.85
C THR A 169 15.53 -9.74 -9.09
N GLY A 170 14.84 -10.02 -10.21
CA GLY A 170 15.49 -10.64 -11.37
C GLY A 170 15.95 -12.07 -11.09
N ALA A 171 15.21 -12.79 -10.23
CA ALA A 171 15.53 -14.15 -9.76
C ALA A 171 16.81 -14.26 -8.90
N ASP A 172 17.19 -13.19 -8.20
CA ASP A 172 18.24 -13.21 -7.17
C ASP A 172 17.64 -13.67 -5.83
N ASP A 173 17.87 -14.93 -5.47
CA ASP A 173 17.37 -15.53 -4.23
C ASP A 173 17.97 -14.87 -2.97
N ALA A 174 19.23 -14.43 -3.01
CA ALA A 174 19.86 -13.79 -1.88
C ALA A 174 19.24 -12.40 -1.62
N LEU A 175 18.91 -11.67 -2.68
CA LEU A 175 18.17 -10.42 -2.60
C LEU A 175 16.73 -10.67 -2.12
N ALA A 176 16.06 -11.68 -2.63
CA ALA A 176 14.71 -12.05 -2.21
C ALA A 176 14.64 -12.31 -0.68
N GLN A 177 15.63 -13.03 -0.13
CA GLN A 177 15.71 -13.25 1.33
C GLN A 177 15.87 -11.95 2.11
N LYS A 178 16.67 -11.00 1.61
CA LYS A 178 16.88 -9.69 2.24
C LYS A 178 15.63 -8.80 2.20
N LEU A 179 14.75 -9.03 1.23
CA LEU A 179 13.50 -8.28 1.05
C LEU A 179 12.27 -8.96 1.70
N SER A 180 12.47 -9.98 2.54
CA SER A 180 11.42 -10.55 3.40
C SER A 180 11.09 -9.58 4.53
N ILE A 181 9.89 -8.98 4.49
CA ILE A 181 9.51 -7.85 5.34
C ILE A 181 9.52 -8.23 6.81
N GLU A 182 9.11 -9.44 7.16
CA GLU A 182 9.09 -9.95 8.55
C GLU A 182 10.46 -9.89 9.22
N ASN A 183 11.54 -9.91 8.43
CA ASN A 183 12.92 -9.80 8.92
C ASN A 183 13.46 -8.35 8.92
N MET A 184 12.67 -7.40 8.42
CA MET A 184 13.08 -5.99 8.28
C MET A 184 12.36 -5.06 9.25
N VAL A 185 11.42 -5.57 10.05
CA VAL A 185 10.72 -4.79 11.07
C VAL A 185 11.70 -4.30 12.11
N SER A 186 11.63 -3.01 12.42
CA SER A 186 12.48 -2.34 13.41
C SER A 186 11.68 -1.25 14.14
N GLU A 187 12.25 -0.62 15.15
CA GLU A 187 11.61 0.42 15.97
C GLU A 187 10.97 1.56 15.18
N GLY A 188 11.52 1.90 14.01
CA GLY A 188 10.96 2.95 13.13
C GLY A 188 9.87 2.48 12.17
N PHE A 189 9.47 1.21 12.21
CA PHE A 189 8.43 0.69 11.32
C PHE A 189 7.07 1.32 11.67
N PRO A 190 6.28 1.80 10.68
CA PRO A 190 5.01 2.46 10.95
C PRO A 190 3.96 1.52 11.55
N ARG A 191 3.04 2.07 12.34
CA ARG A 191 1.86 1.33 12.78
C ARG A 191 1.11 0.77 11.58
N THR A 192 0.55 -0.46 11.69
CA THR A 192 0.09 -1.21 10.52
C THR A 192 -1.29 -1.83 10.72
N PHE A 193 -2.20 -1.57 9.79
CA PHE A 193 -3.45 -2.31 9.65
C PHE A 193 -3.26 -3.46 8.65
N LEU A 194 -3.60 -4.67 9.06
CA LEU A 194 -3.46 -5.90 8.26
C LEU A 194 -4.82 -6.56 8.08
N TRP A 195 -5.11 -7.03 6.87
CA TRP A 195 -6.23 -7.95 6.66
C TRP A 195 -5.92 -9.02 5.61
N HIS A 196 -6.53 -10.19 5.79
CA HIS A 196 -6.31 -11.36 4.93
C HIS A 196 -7.53 -12.26 4.92
N THR A 197 -7.60 -13.20 3.98
CA THR A 197 -8.55 -14.31 4.00
C THR A 197 -7.82 -15.63 4.29
N ALA A 198 -8.39 -16.47 5.16
CA ALA A 198 -7.73 -17.71 5.59
C ALA A 198 -7.59 -18.76 4.46
N GLU A 199 -8.46 -18.69 3.44
CA GLU A 199 -8.48 -19.60 2.29
C GLU A 199 -7.62 -19.12 1.11
N ASP A 200 -6.84 -18.05 1.29
CA ASP A 200 -5.94 -17.57 0.24
C ASP A 200 -4.84 -18.61 -0.06
N ALA A 201 -4.95 -19.23 -1.23
CA ALA A 201 -4.00 -20.25 -1.69
C ALA A 201 -2.84 -19.68 -2.51
N SER A 202 -2.93 -18.42 -2.97
CA SER A 202 -1.87 -17.78 -3.77
C SER A 202 -0.83 -17.12 -2.89
N VAL A 203 -1.29 -16.34 -1.90
CA VAL A 203 -0.46 -15.76 -0.84
C VAL A 203 -1.01 -16.26 0.48
N PRO A 204 -0.46 -17.33 1.04
CA PRO A 204 -0.97 -17.92 2.27
C PRO A 204 -1.06 -16.91 3.42
N VAL A 205 -2.12 -17.00 4.24
CA VAL A 205 -2.39 -16.10 5.38
C VAL A 205 -1.21 -16.00 6.36
N GLN A 206 -0.33 -16.99 6.35
CA GLN A 206 0.92 -17.00 7.12
C GLN A 206 1.80 -15.78 6.83
N ASN A 207 1.72 -15.19 5.64
CA ASN A 207 2.41 -13.94 5.34
C ASN A 207 2.01 -12.82 6.32
N SER A 208 0.70 -12.59 6.51
CA SER A 208 0.20 -11.62 7.48
C SER A 208 0.48 -12.02 8.94
N LEU A 209 0.43 -13.31 9.26
CA LEU A 209 0.75 -13.79 10.61
C LEU A 209 2.22 -13.58 10.97
N LEU A 210 3.15 -13.85 10.04
CA LEU A 210 4.58 -13.61 10.23
C LEU A 210 4.88 -12.12 10.44
N LEU A 211 4.27 -11.25 9.63
CA LEU A 211 4.46 -9.81 9.81
C LEU A 211 3.86 -9.33 11.14
N ALA A 212 2.65 -9.78 11.50
CA ALA A 212 2.03 -9.42 12.77
C ALA A 212 2.87 -9.86 13.96
N GLN A 213 3.49 -11.06 13.91
CA GLN A 213 4.42 -11.52 14.92
C GLN A 213 5.65 -10.60 15.03
N ALA A 214 6.25 -10.26 13.88
CA ALA A 214 7.41 -9.36 13.87
C ALA A 214 7.06 -7.97 14.42
N LEU A 215 5.89 -7.41 14.08
CA LEU A 215 5.42 -6.14 14.64
C LEU A 215 5.25 -6.23 16.16
N ALA A 216 4.65 -7.32 16.67
CA ALA A 216 4.48 -7.55 18.10
C ALA A 216 5.82 -7.65 18.82
N ASP A 217 6.78 -8.38 18.27
CA ASP A 217 8.12 -8.58 18.86
C ASP A 217 8.90 -7.27 18.97
N HIS A 218 8.60 -6.28 18.08
CA HIS A 218 9.23 -4.96 18.11
C HIS A 218 8.38 -3.87 18.79
N GLY A 219 7.22 -4.23 19.37
CA GLY A 219 6.34 -3.28 20.06
C GLY A 219 5.66 -2.27 19.12
N ILE A 220 5.57 -2.57 17.83
CA ILE A 220 4.90 -1.72 16.86
C ILE A 220 3.38 -1.94 16.92
N GLY A 221 2.61 -0.85 16.99
CA GLY A 221 1.15 -0.93 17.03
C GLY A 221 0.56 -1.50 15.74
N PHE A 222 -0.29 -2.51 15.83
CA PHE A 222 -0.97 -3.07 14.66
C PHE A 222 -2.38 -3.56 14.96
N SER A 223 -3.16 -3.75 13.89
CA SER A 223 -4.43 -4.47 13.91
C SER A 223 -4.40 -5.54 12.83
N LEU A 224 -4.82 -6.78 13.14
CA LEU A 224 -4.89 -7.88 12.19
C LEU A 224 -6.33 -8.44 12.12
N HIS A 225 -6.88 -8.47 10.90
CA HIS A 225 -8.19 -9.04 10.61
C HIS A 225 -8.06 -10.21 9.64
N VAL A 226 -8.44 -11.40 10.08
CA VAL A 226 -8.46 -12.60 9.22
C VAL A 226 -9.90 -13.02 9.00
N PHE A 227 -10.34 -12.95 7.73
CA PHE A 227 -11.67 -13.40 7.32
C PHE A 227 -11.62 -14.88 6.91
N PRO A 228 -12.64 -15.68 7.25
CA PRO A 228 -12.57 -17.14 7.04
C PRO A 228 -12.50 -17.52 5.57
N HIS A 229 -13.22 -16.80 4.69
CA HIS A 229 -13.40 -17.17 3.29
C HIS A 229 -12.92 -16.10 2.34
N GLY A 230 -12.52 -16.51 1.14
CA GLY A 230 -12.13 -15.65 0.02
C GLY A 230 -10.82 -16.06 -0.65
N LYS A 231 -10.81 -15.98 -1.98
CA LYS A 231 -9.60 -16.17 -2.76
C LYS A 231 -8.74 -14.92 -2.78
N HIS A 232 -7.48 -15.09 -3.15
CA HIS A 232 -6.50 -14.01 -3.31
C HIS A 232 -7.00 -12.87 -4.22
N GLY A 233 -6.71 -11.63 -3.85
CA GLY A 233 -7.05 -10.46 -4.68
C GLY A 233 -8.50 -10.01 -4.52
N ALA A 234 -9.09 -10.12 -3.33
CA ALA A 234 -10.49 -9.76 -3.08
C ALA A 234 -10.78 -8.26 -3.24
N SER A 235 -9.77 -7.36 -3.11
CA SER A 235 -9.95 -5.90 -3.17
C SER A 235 -11.02 -5.42 -2.19
N LEU A 236 -12.11 -4.79 -2.64
CA LEU A 236 -13.25 -4.42 -1.78
C LEU A 236 -14.15 -5.60 -1.38
N ALA A 237 -13.84 -6.81 -1.83
CA ALA A 237 -14.64 -8.02 -1.63
C ALA A 237 -16.10 -7.91 -2.14
N THR A 238 -16.34 -7.04 -3.13
CA THR A 238 -17.64 -6.74 -3.72
C THR A 238 -17.73 -7.20 -5.18
N ALA A 239 -18.94 -7.22 -5.72
CA ALA A 239 -19.16 -7.58 -7.13
C ALA A 239 -18.43 -6.63 -8.10
N GLN A 240 -18.23 -5.36 -7.73
CA GLN A 240 -17.54 -4.36 -8.56
C GLN A 240 -16.05 -4.67 -8.73
N THR A 241 -15.44 -5.34 -7.75
CA THR A 241 -14.01 -5.65 -7.74
C THR A 241 -13.71 -7.13 -7.94
N ALA A 242 -14.71 -8.00 -8.04
CA ALA A 242 -14.54 -9.41 -8.35
C ALA A 242 -14.03 -9.62 -9.79
N PHE A 243 -13.20 -10.64 -10.01
CA PHE A 243 -12.89 -11.07 -11.38
C PHE A 243 -14.14 -11.64 -12.04
N LYS A 244 -14.28 -11.42 -13.34
CA LYS A 244 -15.37 -11.96 -14.12
C LYS A 244 -15.46 -13.49 -13.94
N GLY A 245 -16.60 -13.96 -13.45
CA GLY A 245 -16.84 -15.39 -13.22
C GLY A 245 -16.23 -15.95 -11.92
N CYS A 246 -15.67 -15.11 -11.04
CA CYS A 246 -15.10 -15.54 -9.77
C CYS A 246 -15.95 -15.01 -8.59
N ALA A 247 -17.02 -15.74 -8.25
CA ALA A 247 -17.90 -15.39 -7.14
C ALA A 247 -17.20 -15.44 -5.76
N GLU A 248 -16.13 -16.21 -5.66
CA GLU A 248 -15.32 -16.34 -4.43
C GLU A 248 -14.58 -15.07 -4.01
N HIS A 249 -14.52 -14.05 -4.90
CA HIS A 249 -14.06 -12.72 -4.53
C HIS A 249 -15.15 -11.87 -3.84
N ILE A 250 -16.42 -12.30 -3.90
CA ILE A 250 -17.51 -11.56 -3.26
C ILE A 250 -17.70 -12.15 -1.86
N GLN A 251 -17.14 -11.49 -0.87
CA GLN A 251 -17.09 -11.97 0.51
C GLN A 251 -17.73 -10.96 1.47
N PRO A 252 -19.04 -11.12 1.80
CA PRO A 252 -19.75 -10.16 2.65
C PRO A 252 -19.07 -9.87 3.98
N GLN A 253 -18.40 -10.86 4.57
CA GLN A 253 -17.70 -10.69 5.85
C GLN A 253 -16.46 -9.81 5.72
N ALA A 254 -15.80 -9.81 4.54
CA ALA A 254 -14.62 -8.99 4.30
C ALA A 254 -14.95 -7.58 3.80
N GLN A 255 -16.18 -7.32 3.30
CA GLN A 255 -16.54 -6.00 2.74
C GLN A 255 -16.41 -4.83 3.71
N GLY A 256 -16.43 -5.10 5.01
CA GLY A 256 -16.29 -4.09 6.06
C GLY A 256 -14.85 -3.69 6.40
N TRP A 257 -13.83 -4.23 5.71
CA TRP A 257 -12.44 -3.90 6.02
C TRP A 257 -12.11 -2.40 5.86
N PRO A 258 -12.71 -1.63 4.90
CA PRO A 258 -12.40 -0.20 4.79
C PRO A 258 -12.88 0.59 6.00
N GLU A 259 -14.05 0.26 6.56
CA GLU A 259 -14.59 0.88 7.77
C GLU A 259 -13.77 0.52 9.00
N GLN A 260 -13.29 -0.72 9.10
CA GLN A 260 -12.40 -1.17 10.17
C GLN A 260 -11.05 -0.43 10.11
N PHE A 261 -10.48 -0.31 8.90
CA PHE A 261 -9.29 0.52 8.66
C PHE A 261 -9.52 1.97 9.09
N ALA A 262 -10.61 2.60 8.65
CA ALA A 262 -10.88 3.98 8.96
C ALA A 262 -11.14 4.23 10.46
N ALA A 263 -11.72 3.27 11.16
CA ALA A 263 -11.88 3.33 12.62
C ALA A 263 -10.52 3.24 13.32
N TRP A 264 -9.66 2.31 12.91
CA TRP A 264 -8.31 2.12 13.44
C TRP A 264 -7.40 3.33 13.15
N GLU A 265 -7.46 3.89 11.93
CA GLU A 265 -6.64 5.04 11.54
C GLU A 265 -6.96 6.26 12.41
N ARG A 266 -8.26 6.52 12.64
CA ARG A 266 -8.73 7.65 13.48
C ARG A 266 -8.41 7.50 14.97
N ASP A 267 -8.28 6.29 15.48
CA ASP A 267 -7.93 6.04 16.88
C ASP A 267 -6.49 6.52 17.21
N GLY A 268 -5.62 6.60 16.21
CA GLY A 268 -4.30 7.26 16.34
C GLY A 268 -3.29 6.53 17.23
N ARG A 269 -3.63 5.31 17.72
CA ARG A 269 -2.82 4.53 18.67
C ARG A 269 -2.12 3.37 18.00
#